data_40d800ba3ffcfce050567ff9cdd57855
#
_entry.id   40d800ba3ffcfce050567ff9cdd57855
#
_cell.length_a   1.000
_cell.length_b   1.000
_cell.length_c   1.000
_cell.angle_alpha   90.00
_cell.angle_beta   90.00
_cell.angle_gamma   90.00
#
_symmetry.space_group_name_H-M   'P 1'
#
loop_
_entity.id
_entity.type
_entity.pdbx_description
1 polymer ?
#
loop_
_entity_poly.entity_id
_entity_poly.type
_entity_poly.pdbx_seq_one_letter_code
_entity_poly.pdbx_strand_id
1 'polypeptide(L)'
;MEQQKFYITTPIYYPSDKLHIGHTYCTVATDAMARYKRLTGCEVMFLTGTDEHGQKIQDKAAAKGVTPKEYVDAIVATVKDLWKTMDVSYDRFIRTTDDYHVKSVQKIFTKLHDQGDIYKSTYKGMYCKPCESFWTEAQLKDGKCPDCGGPVLSLIHI
;
A
#
# COMPACT_ATOMS: atom_id res chain seq x y z
N MET A 1 16.80 -21.25 -26.30
CA MET A 1 15.64 -21.56 -25.41
C MET A 1 15.20 -20.24 -24.80
N GLU A 2 13.92 -19.95 -24.78
CA GLU A 2 13.37 -18.75 -24.15
C GLU A 2 13.60 -18.84 -22.63
N GLN A 3 14.15 -17.78 -22.03
CA GLN A 3 14.43 -17.75 -20.60
C GLN A 3 13.12 -17.71 -19.81
N GLN A 4 12.98 -18.54 -18.80
CA GLN A 4 11.77 -18.56 -17.95
C GLN A 4 11.65 -17.24 -17.21
N LYS A 5 10.48 -16.58 -17.32
CA LYS A 5 10.18 -15.34 -16.59
C LYS A 5 9.61 -15.65 -15.21
N PHE A 6 10.06 -14.90 -14.22
CA PHE A 6 9.58 -14.98 -12.84
C PHE A 6 9.30 -13.61 -12.26
N TYR A 7 8.05 -13.39 -11.82
CA TYR A 7 7.64 -12.14 -11.19
C TYR A 7 7.30 -12.38 -9.73
N ILE A 8 7.83 -11.54 -8.86
CA ILE A 8 7.61 -11.61 -7.41
C ILE A 8 7.48 -10.21 -6.83
N THR A 9 6.57 -10.04 -5.85
CA THR A 9 6.39 -8.77 -5.16
C THR A 9 6.39 -8.96 -3.64
N THR A 10 6.78 -7.91 -2.92
CA THR A 10 6.33 -7.73 -1.53
C THR A 10 4.92 -7.12 -1.52
N PRO A 11 4.22 -7.10 -0.39
CA PRO A 11 3.19 -6.07 -0.15
C PRO A 11 3.80 -4.68 -0.36
N ILE A 12 3.02 -3.72 -0.86
CA ILE A 12 3.42 -2.32 -0.81
C ILE A 12 3.17 -1.81 0.60
N TYR A 13 4.20 -1.23 1.22
CA TYR A 13 4.15 -0.87 2.63
C TYR A 13 3.48 0.49 2.84
N TYR A 14 2.64 0.59 3.87
CA TYR A 14 1.95 1.82 4.22
C TYR A 14 2.88 2.76 5.00
N PRO A 15 3.31 3.90 4.42
CA PRO A 15 4.33 4.76 5.02
C PRO A 15 3.72 5.73 6.05
N SER A 16 2.88 5.21 6.93
CA SER A 16 2.31 5.99 8.03
C SER A 16 3.29 6.19 9.18
N ASP A 17 4.32 5.34 9.29
CA ASP A 17 5.40 5.41 10.29
C ASP A 17 6.65 4.66 9.83
N LYS A 18 7.67 4.61 10.69
CA LYS A 18 8.89 3.81 10.45
C LYS A 18 8.55 2.34 10.29
N LEU A 19 9.26 1.67 9.38
CA LEU A 19 9.15 0.23 9.22
C LEU A 19 9.66 -0.50 10.48
N HIS A 20 9.17 -1.70 10.68
CA HIS A 20 9.56 -2.61 11.75
C HIS A 20 10.00 -3.97 11.19
N ILE A 21 10.49 -4.87 12.06
CA ILE A 21 11.04 -6.17 11.66
C ILE A 21 10.09 -7.03 10.82
N GLY A 22 8.77 -6.89 10.98
CA GLY A 22 7.79 -7.59 10.15
C GLY A 22 7.88 -7.21 8.67
N HIS A 23 8.13 -5.94 8.35
CA HIS A 23 8.35 -5.47 6.98
C HIS A 23 9.66 -6.04 6.40
N THR A 24 10.73 -6.03 7.19
CA THR A 24 12.02 -6.59 6.77
C THR A 24 11.95 -8.08 6.55
N TYR A 25 11.19 -8.81 7.39
CA TYR A 25 10.97 -10.24 7.22
C TYR A 25 10.36 -10.58 5.86
N CYS A 26 9.24 -9.92 5.50
CA CYS A 26 8.60 -10.12 4.19
C CYS A 26 9.54 -9.79 3.04
N THR A 27 10.28 -8.67 3.14
CA THR A 27 11.19 -8.22 2.08
C THR A 27 12.36 -9.17 1.90
N VAL A 28 12.99 -9.63 2.97
CA VAL A 28 14.12 -10.57 2.91
C VAL A 28 13.69 -11.92 2.37
N ALA A 29 12.52 -12.43 2.78
CA ALA A 29 11.98 -13.69 2.24
C ALA A 29 11.74 -13.60 0.72
N THR A 30 11.19 -12.47 0.26
CA THR A 30 10.97 -12.21 -1.17
C THR A 30 12.30 -12.06 -1.93
N ASP A 31 13.26 -11.34 -1.37
CA ASP A 31 14.60 -11.16 -1.95
C ASP A 31 15.36 -12.47 -2.07
N ALA A 32 15.31 -13.33 -1.05
CA ALA A 32 15.91 -14.66 -1.09
C ALA A 32 15.34 -15.51 -2.25
N MET A 33 14.04 -15.47 -2.46
CA MET A 33 13.40 -16.17 -3.59
C MET A 33 13.80 -15.54 -4.94
N ALA A 34 13.82 -14.21 -5.05
CA ALA A 34 14.26 -13.54 -6.27
C ALA A 34 15.71 -13.90 -6.63
N ARG A 35 16.61 -13.89 -5.65
CA ARG A 35 18.03 -14.30 -5.83
C ARG A 35 18.13 -15.76 -6.25
N TYR A 36 17.40 -16.66 -5.60
CA TYR A 36 17.37 -18.08 -5.96
C TYR A 36 16.93 -18.26 -7.43
N LYS A 37 15.87 -17.59 -7.85
CA LYS A 37 15.37 -17.67 -9.23
C LYS A 37 16.37 -17.13 -10.25
N ARG A 38 17.06 -16.05 -9.93
CA ARG A 38 18.17 -15.55 -10.77
C ARG A 38 19.31 -16.56 -10.90
N LEU A 39 19.71 -17.20 -9.78
CA LEU A 39 20.73 -18.24 -9.77
C LEU A 39 20.32 -19.48 -10.59
N THR A 40 19.03 -19.79 -10.66
CA THR A 40 18.52 -20.91 -11.49
C THR A 40 18.28 -20.50 -12.96
N GLY A 41 18.68 -19.29 -13.37
CA GLY A 41 18.64 -18.86 -14.75
C GLY A 41 17.33 -18.20 -15.19
N CYS A 42 16.41 -17.86 -14.27
CA CYS A 42 15.21 -17.12 -14.62
C CYS A 42 15.50 -15.63 -14.88
N GLU A 43 14.73 -15.01 -15.79
CA GLU A 43 14.57 -13.57 -15.88
C GLU A 43 13.61 -13.11 -14.78
N VAL A 44 14.13 -12.40 -13.76
CA VAL A 44 13.35 -12.04 -12.58
C VAL A 44 12.98 -10.57 -12.59
N MET A 45 11.71 -10.27 -12.30
CA MET A 45 11.24 -8.94 -11.92
C MET A 45 10.78 -8.97 -10.46
N PHE A 46 11.51 -8.30 -9.57
CA PHE A 46 11.17 -8.12 -8.17
C PHE A 46 10.67 -6.69 -7.90
N LEU A 47 9.40 -6.56 -7.54
CA LEU A 47 8.74 -5.30 -7.23
C LEU A 47 8.51 -5.16 -5.73
N THR A 48 8.88 -4.02 -5.16
CA THR A 48 8.48 -3.57 -3.82
C THR A 48 8.01 -2.12 -3.90
N GLY A 49 7.53 -1.53 -2.82
CA GLY A 49 7.08 -0.14 -2.85
C GLY A 49 6.27 0.29 -1.65
N THR A 50 5.57 1.42 -1.83
CA THR A 50 4.77 2.06 -0.78
C THR A 50 3.37 2.41 -1.25
N ASP A 51 2.38 2.21 -0.35
CA ASP A 51 1.00 2.65 -0.49
C ASP A 51 0.82 4.00 0.22
N GLU A 52 0.69 5.09 -0.54
CA GLU A 52 0.92 6.45 -0.06
C GLU A 52 -0.34 7.30 0.12
N HIS A 53 -1.52 6.71 -0.04
CA HIS A 53 -2.78 7.39 0.16
C HIS A 53 -3.45 6.99 1.48
N GLY A 54 -4.27 7.88 2.04
CA GLY A 54 -5.12 7.58 3.19
C GLY A 54 -5.13 8.66 4.26
N GLN A 55 -6.17 8.63 5.08
CA GLN A 55 -6.43 9.64 6.10
C GLN A 55 -5.35 9.70 7.17
N LYS A 56 -4.75 8.56 7.55
CA LYS A 56 -3.67 8.54 8.55
C LYS A 56 -2.44 9.32 8.10
N ILE A 57 -2.11 9.25 6.81
CA ILE A 57 -0.98 10.00 6.23
C ILE A 57 -1.29 11.49 6.27
N GLN A 58 -2.51 11.89 5.89
CA GLN A 58 -2.94 13.29 5.95
C GLN A 58 -2.86 13.84 7.37
N ASP A 59 -3.37 13.10 8.36
CA ASP A 59 -3.35 13.52 9.77
C ASP A 59 -1.92 13.68 10.30
N LYS A 60 -1.04 12.73 9.99
CA LYS A 60 0.37 12.78 10.42
C LYS A 60 1.14 13.91 9.74
N ALA A 61 0.86 14.18 8.47
CA ALA A 61 1.43 15.30 7.74
C ALA A 61 0.96 16.65 8.35
N ALA A 62 -0.34 16.78 8.60
CA ALA A 62 -0.92 17.95 9.23
C ALA A 62 -0.34 18.20 10.64
N ALA A 63 -0.18 17.15 11.46
CA ALA A 63 0.43 17.23 12.79
C ALA A 63 1.90 17.70 12.75
N LYS A 64 2.60 17.49 11.62
CA LYS A 64 3.98 17.94 11.40
C LYS A 64 4.06 19.29 10.64
N GLY A 65 2.93 19.85 10.22
CA GLY A 65 2.89 21.09 9.44
C GLY A 65 3.48 20.99 8.03
N VAL A 66 3.44 19.78 7.43
CA VAL A 66 3.95 19.52 6.08
C VAL A 66 2.84 18.98 5.18
N THR A 67 3.06 18.98 3.88
CA THR A 67 2.14 18.34 2.94
C THR A 67 2.20 16.81 3.04
N PRO A 68 1.13 16.07 2.69
CA PRO A 68 1.16 14.60 2.63
C PRO A 68 2.31 14.07 1.77
N LYS A 69 2.60 14.74 0.64
CA LYS A 69 3.70 14.37 -0.26
C LYS A 69 5.07 14.47 0.41
N GLU A 70 5.35 15.59 1.06
CA GLU A 70 6.62 15.79 1.80
C GLU A 70 6.76 14.78 2.95
N TYR A 71 5.65 14.49 3.62
CA TYR A 71 5.64 13.48 4.69
C TYR A 71 6.04 12.10 4.17
N VAL A 72 5.38 11.61 3.10
CA VAL A 72 5.69 10.28 2.55
C VAL A 72 7.06 10.24 1.86
N ASP A 73 7.52 11.32 1.24
CA ASP A 73 8.85 11.41 0.65
C ASP A 73 9.95 11.16 1.70
N ALA A 74 9.81 11.76 2.88
CA ALA A 74 10.75 11.56 3.98
C ALA A 74 10.75 10.10 4.49
N ILE A 75 9.57 9.47 4.61
CA ILE A 75 9.47 8.07 5.02
C ILE A 75 10.05 7.14 3.95
N VAL A 76 9.71 7.35 2.68
CA VAL A 76 10.22 6.54 1.55
C VAL A 76 11.74 6.59 1.47
N ALA A 77 12.35 7.74 1.73
CA ALA A 77 13.80 7.84 1.81
C ALA A 77 14.38 6.86 2.86
N THR A 78 13.79 6.82 4.07
CA THR A 78 14.24 5.89 5.11
C THR A 78 14.02 4.42 4.74
N VAL A 79 12.93 4.11 4.01
CA VAL A 79 12.66 2.75 3.51
C VAL A 79 13.73 2.31 2.51
N LYS A 80 14.07 3.18 1.56
CA LYS A 80 15.10 2.89 0.54
C LYS A 80 16.49 2.73 1.18
N ASP A 81 16.82 3.55 2.18
CA ASP A 81 18.07 3.42 2.93
C ASP A 81 18.13 2.10 3.70
N LEU A 82 17.02 1.68 4.30
CA LEU A 82 16.92 0.38 4.96
C LEU A 82 17.13 -0.77 3.96
N TRP A 83 16.47 -0.75 2.80
CA TRP A 83 16.66 -1.77 1.77
C TRP A 83 18.07 -1.80 1.22
N LYS A 84 18.71 -0.64 1.08
CA LYS A 84 20.13 -0.54 0.72
C LYS A 84 21.04 -1.17 1.79
N THR A 85 20.79 -0.89 3.07
CA THR A 85 21.54 -1.46 4.20
C THR A 85 21.42 -2.98 4.26
N MET A 86 20.24 -3.51 3.89
CA MET A 86 19.95 -4.94 3.87
C MET A 86 20.31 -5.63 2.54
N ASP A 87 20.93 -4.90 1.60
CA ASP A 87 21.29 -5.38 0.26
C ASP A 87 20.12 -6.03 -0.50
N VAL A 88 18.91 -5.45 -0.39
CA VAL A 88 17.71 -5.96 -1.08
C VAL A 88 17.82 -5.71 -2.59
N SER A 89 17.67 -6.76 -3.38
CA SER A 89 17.92 -6.76 -4.83
C SER A 89 16.67 -6.50 -5.68
N TYR A 90 15.77 -5.61 -5.22
CA TYR A 90 14.58 -5.27 -6.00
C TYR A 90 14.93 -4.57 -7.33
N ASP A 91 14.15 -4.87 -8.37
CA ASP A 91 14.31 -4.26 -9.69
C ASP A 91 13.54 -2.94 -9.79
N ARG A 92 12.38 -2.85 -9.14
CA ARG A 92 11.56 -1.64 -9.12
C ARG A 92 10.98 -1.35 -7.74
N PHE A 93 10.96 -0.07 -7.41
CA PHE A 93 10.27 0.48 -6.25
C PHE A 93 9.10 1.32 -6.73
N ILE A 94 7.86 0.85 -6.53
CA ILE A 94 6.66 1.57 -6.92
C ILE A 94 6.14 2.44 -5.78
N ARG A 95 5.71 3.64 -6.12
CA ARG A 95 4.96 4.52 -5.22
C ARG A 95 3.58 4.75 -5.82
N THR A 96 2.53 4.63 -5.03
CA THR A 96 1.16 4.85 -5.53
C THR A 96 0.91 6.31 -5.92
N THR A 97 1.81 7.24 -5.53
CA THR A 97 1.82 8.65 -5.95
C THR A 97 2.64 8.92 -7.21
N ASP A 98 3.35 7.93 -7.78
CA ASP A 98 4.10 8.12 -9.02
C ASP A 98 3.16 8.33 -10.22
N ASP A 99 3.49 9.30 -11.08
CA ASP A 99 2.68 9.66 -12.25
C ASP A 99 2.35 8.48 -13.16
N TYR A 100 3.33 7.58 -13.40
CA TYR A 100 3.11 6.42 -14.25
C TYR A 100 2.13 5.43 -13.62
N HIS A 101 2.14 5.29 -12.29
CA HIS A 101 1.17 4.47 -11.55
C HIS A 101 -0.23 5.08 -11.67
N VAL A 102 -0.37 6.38 -11.38
CA VAL A 102 -1.64 7.12 -11.48
C VAL A 102 -2.24 6.99 -12.88
N LYS A 103 -1.44 7.22 -13.93
CA LYS A 103 -1.88 7.07 -15.32
C LYS A 103 -2.35 5.65 -15.66
N SER A 104 -1.65 4.64 -15.13
CA SER A 104 -2.00 3.24 -15.35
C SER A 104 -3.32 2.88 -14.66
N VAL A 105 -3.49 3.32 -13.41
CA VAL A 105 -4.75 3.12 -12.67
C VAL A 105 -5.91 3.84 -13.35
N GLN A 106 -5.74 5.10 -13.76
CA GLN A 106 -6.75 5.85 -14.49
C GLN A 106 -7.18 5.14 -15.77
N LYS A 107 -6.23 4.62 -16.54
CA LYS A 107 -6.52 3.89 -17.79
C LYS A 107 -7.35 2.62 -17.53
N ILE A 108 -7.00 1.85 -16.50
CA ILE A 108 -7.74 0.62 -16.15
C ILE A 108 -9.13 0.98 -15.63
N PHE A 109 -9.21 1.96 -14.73
CA PHE A 109 -10.48 2.43 -14.16
C PHE A 109 -11.43 2.92 -15.23
N THR A 110 -10.96 3.77 -16.16
CA THR A 110 -11.77 4.27 -17.28
C THR A 110 -12.28 3.12 -18.14
N LYS A 111 -11.42 2.15 -18.46
CA LYS A 111 -11.84 0.98 -19.23
C LYS A 111 -12.97 0.21 -18.56
N LEU A 112 -12.87 -0.07 -17.25
CA LEU A 112 -13.90 -0.79 -16.50
C LEU A 112 -15.17 0.03 -16.32
N HIS A 113 -15.06 1.35 -16.16
CA HIS A 113 -16.20 2.25 -16.13
C HIS A 113 -16.95 2.26 -17.47
N ASP A 114 -16.23 2.38 -18.59
CA ASP A 114 -16.83 2.39 -19.92
C ASP A 114 -17.47 1.05 -20.31
N GLN A 115 -17.01 -0.05 -19.72
CA GLN A 115 -17.63 -1.38 -19.85
C GLN A 115 -18.86 -1.57 -18.96
N GLY A 116 -19.15 -0.64 -18.03
CA GLY A 116 -20.27 -0.71 -17.10
C GLY A 116 -20.00 -1.54 -15.84
N ASP A 117 -18.76 -2.03 -15.65
CA ASP A 117 -18.38 -2.81 -14.46
C ASP A 117 -18.22 -1.93 -13.22
N ILE A 118 -17.94 -0.64 -13.41
CA ILE A 118 -17.84 0.38 -12.36
C ILE A 118 -18.94 1.41 -12.56
N TYR A 119 -19.69 1.68 -11.51
CA TYR A 119 -20.75 2.68 -11.49
C TYR A 119 -20.74 3.47 -10.18
N LYS A 120 -21.25 4.71 -10.23
CA LYS A 120 -21.37 5.57 -9.05
C LYS A 120 -22.54 5.11 -8.19
N SER A 121 -22.28 4.88 -6.90
CA SER A 121 -23.30 4.51 -5.92
C SER A 121 -23.00 5.20 -4.59
N THR A 122 -23.92 5.08 -3.62
CA THR A 122 -23.76 5.62 -2.27
C THR A 122 -23.70 4.48 -1.27
N TYR A 123 -22.70 4.51 -0.43
CA TYR A 123 -22.57 3.58 0.71
C TYR A 123 -22.57 4.37 2.02
N LYS A 124 -23.42 3.98 2.98
CA LYS A 124 -23.45 4.51 4.33
C LYS A 124 -23.03 3.43 5.31
N GLY A 125 -22.07 3.72 6.15
CA GLY A 125 -21.58 2.78 7.17
C GLY A 125 -20.91 3.50 8.33
N MET A 126 -20.58 2.72 9.35
CA MET A 126 -19.84 3.17 10.52
C MET A 126 -18.35 2.97 10.25
N TYR A 127 -17.59 4.06 10.08
CA TYR A 127 -16.18 4.04 9.72
C TYR A 127 -15.29 4.15 10.94
N CYS A 128 -14.36 3.19 11.08
CA CYS A 128 -13.29 3.23 12.07
C CYS A 128 -12.02 3.79 11.43
N LYS A 129 -11.62 5.00 11.81
CA LYS A 129 -10.43 5.66 11.27
C LYS A 129 -9.11 4.93 11.58
N PRO A 130 -8.87 4.43 12.83
CA PRO A 130 -7.66 3.66 13.12
C PRO A 130 -7.51 2.35 12.32
N CYS A 131 -8.62 1.64 12.07
CA CYS A 131 -8.61 0.38 11.32
C CYS A 131 -8.83 0.58 9.81
N GLU A 132 -9.24 1.79 9.39
CA GLU A 132 -9.61 2.11 8.01
C GLU A 132 -10.68 1.16 7.43
N SER A 133 -11.64 0.79 8.30
CA SER A 133 -12.65 -0.22 7.99
C SER A 133 -14.07 0.31 8.21
N PHE A 134 -14.99 -0.12 7.33
CA PHE A 134 -16.42 0.12 7.48
C PHE A 134 -17.09 -1.05 8.17
N TRP A 135 -18.06 -0.72 9.01
CA TRP A 135 -18.89 -1.67 9.75
C TRP A 135 -20.37 -1.34 9.59
N THR A 136 -21.20 -2.34 9.60
CA THR A 136 -22.65 -2.14 9.81
C THR A 136 -22.92 -1.90 11.29
N GLU A 137 -24.02 -1.24 11.62
CA GLU A 137 -24.41 -1.02 13.04
C GLU A 137 -24.51 -2.33 13.84
N ALA A 138 -24.97 -3.41 13.19
CA ALA A 138 -25.08 -4.74 13.80
C ALA A 138 -23.72 -5.41 14.11
N GLN A 139 -22.66 -4.99 13.45
CA GLN A 139 -21.31 -5.53 13.68
C GLN A 139 -20.57 -4.80 14.81
N LEU A 140 -21.05 -3.65 15.25
CA LEU A 140 -20.41 -2.90 16.33
C LEU A 140 -20.55 -3.65 17.67
N LYS A 141 -19.52 -3.52 18.52
CA LYS A 141 -19.54 -3.98 19.90
C LYS A 141 -19.70 -2.76 20.81
N ASP A 142 -20.84 -2.66 21.50
CA ASP A 142 -21.18 -1.51 22.35
C ASP A 142 -21.01 -0.15 21.63
N GLY A 143 -21.42 -0.08 20.35
CA GLY A 143 -21.31 1.12 19.52
C GLY A 143 -19.89 1.47 19.07
N LYS A 144 -18.92 0.54 19.24
CA LYS A 144 -17.51 0.73 18.93
C LYS A 144 -17.02 -0.26 17.87
N CYS A 145 -15.85 0.05 17.32
CA CYS A 145 -15.19 -0.83 16.35
C CYS A 145 -14.90 -2.21 16.97
N PRO A 146 -15.31 -3.32 16.33
CA PRO A 146 -15.10 -4.66 16.88
C PRO A 146 -13.64 -5.10 16.93
N ASP A 147 -12.78 -4.49 16.10
CA ASP A 147 -11.36 -4.85 16.02
C ASP A 147 -10.50 -4.13 17.05
N CYS A 148 -10.62 -2.80 17.15
CA CYS A 148 -9.74 -2.01 18.01
C CYS A 148 -10.44 -1.42 19.24
N GLY A 149 -11.79 -1.57 19.37
CA GLY A 149 -12.57 -0.97 20.46
C GLY A 149 -12.66 0.56 20.40
N GLY A 150 -12.15 1.19 19.33
CA GLY A 150 -12.16 2.63 19.16
C GLY A 150 -13.49 3.19 18.69
N PRO A 151 -13.67 4.54 18.73
CA PRO A 151 -14.87 5.19 18.24
C PRO A 151 -15.02 5.01 16.72
N VAL A 152 -16.27 4.97 16.27
CA VAL A 152 -16.62 4.94 14.84
C VAL A 152 -17.41 6.20 14.48
N LEU A 153 -17.31 6.60 13.23
CA LEU A 153 -18.00 7.75 12.67
C LEU A 153 -19.00 7.28 11.62
N SER A 154 -20.23 7.82 11.65
CA SER A 154 -21.15 7.60 10.53
C SER A 154 -20.62 8.33 9.31
N LEU A 155 -20.32 7.60 8.26
CA LEU A 155 -19.76 8.14 7.01
C LEU A 155 -20.63 7.73 5.82
N ILE A 156 -20.89 8.68 4.93
CA ILE A 156 -21.49 8.41 3.63
C ILE A 156 -20.38 8.53 2.60
N HIS A 157 -20.11 7.43 1.92
CA HIS A 157 -19.15 7.36 0.82
C HIS A 157 -19.88 7.29 -0.52
N ILE A 158 -19.41 8.08 -1.48
CA ILE A 158 -19.99 8.15 -2.83
C ILE A 158 -18.96 7.67 -3.83
#